data_65ee10959ae95df1f4904aa4d6d8b447
#
_entry.id   65ee10959ae95df1f4904aa4d6d8b447
#
_cell.length_a   1.000
_cell.length_b   1.000
_cell.length_c   1.000
_cell.angle_alpha   90.00
_cell.angle_beta   90.00
_cell.angle_gamma   90.00
#
_symmetry.space_group_name_H-M   'P 1'
#
loop_
_entity.id
_entity.type
_entity.pdbx_description
1 polymer ?
#
loop_
_entity_poly.entity_id
_entity_poly.type
_entity_poly.pdbx_seq_one_letter_code
_entity_poly.pdbx_strand_id
1 'polypeptide(L)'
;MEHVWGKLYVDGNVIEGNEEVTQDNWTKGIYGQINNASCDNTFTKKVKKEMRLSEPLDAGIITTHSAKQAYELVLDQAGCSRQRDAIDIRVIEETRNGTATYIGSVTKGAESVPGLIDLPADVKPEGATSPWPALSDGGITADELRDADGDGIPDVWETAHGLNPEEVSDGIATTLSKEGYTNLEVYLNGLVK
;
A
#
# COMPACT_ATOMS: atom_id res chain seq x y z
N MET A 1 -26.41 24.94 -8.65
CA MET A 1 -26.23 23.75 -7.76
C MET A 1 -25.37 24.21 -6.61
N GLU A 2 -25.77 24.00 -5.38
CA GLU A 2 -24.96 24.38 -4.22
C GLU A 2 -23.80 23.42 -4.05
N HIS A 3 -22.57 23.92 -3.91
CA HIS A 3 -21.40 23.09 -3.71
C HIS A 3 -21.32 22.67 -2.24
N VAL A 4 -21.27 21.37 -2.00
CA VAL A 4 -21.08 20.79 -0.66
C VAL A 4 -19.60 20.46 -0.48
N TRP A 5 -18.94 21.16 0.44
CA TRP A 5 -17.54 20.95 0.76
C TRP A 5 -17.39 19.87 1.84
N GLY A 6 -16.54 18.90 1.60
CA GLY A 6 -16.19 17.86 2.57
C GLY A 6 -15.47 18.41 3.80
N LYS A 7 -15.32 17.57 4.82
CA LYS A 7 -14.51 17.85 6.01
C LYS A 7 -13.20 17.09 5.93
N LEU A 8 -12.11 17.71 6.38
CA LEU A 8 -10.76 17.15 6.32
C LEU A 8 -10.06 17.34 7.67
N TYR A 9 -9.45 16.28 8.16
CA TYR A 9 -8.43 16.31 9.18
C TYR A 9 -7.07 16.03 8.50
N VAL A 10 -6.10 16.92 8.68
CA VAL A 10 -4.77 16.81 8.08
C VAL A 10 -3.76 17.29 9.11
N ASP A 11 -2.97 16.36 9.62
CA ASP A 11 -1.96 16.62 10.63
C ASP A 11 -0.88 15.51 10.61
N GLY A 12 0.30 15.80 11.17
CA GLY A 12 1.36 14.83 11.37
C GLY A 12 2.07 14.36 10.10
N ASN A 13 1.84 14.97 8.92
CA ASN A 13 2.56 14.63 7.70
C ASN A 13 3.93 15.30 7.68
N VAL A 14 4.94 14.57 7.23
CA VAL A 14 6.30 15.06 7.03
C VAL A 14 6.57 15.21 5.53
N ILE A 15 7.02 16.38 5.13
CA ILE A 15 7.46 16.65 3.76
C ILE A 15 8.96 16.93 3.82
N GLU A 16 9.75 15.99 3.35
CA GLU A 16 11.19 16.13 3.29
C GLU A 16 11.59 17.33 2.42
N GLY A 17 12.51 18.13 2.92
CA GLY A 17 12.94 19.36 2.25
C GLY A 17 11.99 20.55 2.39
N ASN A 18 10.86 20.41 3.10
CA ASN A 18 9.92 21.50 3.36
C ASN A 18 9.44 21.53 4.81
N GLU A 19 10.23 22.16 5.67
CA GLU A 19 9.96 22.27 7.10
C GLU A 19 8.69 23.06 7.41
N GLU A 20 8.38 24.12 6.64
CA GLU A 20 7.17 24.91 6.87
C GLU A 20 5.89 24.11 6.69
N VAL A 21 5.84 23.23 5.66
CA VAL A 21 4.70 22.36 5.42
C VAL A 21 4.64 21.24 6.46
N THR A 22 5.78 20.73 6.89
CA THR A 22 5.88 19.73 7.94
C THR A 22 5.33 20.23 9.27
N GLN A 23 5.64 21.49 9.63
CA GLN A 23 5.18 22.11 10.89
C GLN A 23 3.73 22.57 10.84
N ASP A 24 3.23 22.95 9.67
CA ASP A 24 1.84 23.39 9.48
C ASP A 24 1.25 22.78 8.20
N ASN A 25 0.82 21.53 8.33
CA ASN A 25 0.24 20.79 7.21
C ASN A 25 -1.02 21.48 6.65
N TRP A 26 -1.78 22.20 7.47
CA TRP A 26 -3.01 22.82 7.01
C TRP A 26 -2.77 24.13 6.27
N THR A 27 -2.14 25.11 6.92
CA THR A 27 -2.02 26.45 6.35
C THR A 27 -1.05 26.46 5.16
N LYS A 28 0.04 25.70 5.27
CA LYS A 28 1.14 25.64 4.29
C LYS A 28 0.98 24.51 3.28
N GLY A 29 0.36 23.39 3.66
CA GLY A 29 0.21 22.21 2.83
C GLY A 29 -1.09 22.15 2.03
N ILE A 30 -2.21 22.63 2.58
CA ILE A 30 -3.48 22.65 1.88
C ILE A 30 -3.67 23.96 1.13
N TYR A 31 -3.55 23.91 -0.17
CA TYR A 31 -3.88 25.02 -1.06
C TYR A 31 -4.88 24.52 -2.11
N GLY A 32 -5.79 25.41 -2.48
CA GLY A 32 -6.80 25.05 -3.46
C GLY A 32 -6.22 25.04 -4.87
N GLN A 33 -5.88 23.86 -5.38
CA GLN A 33 -5.73 23.62 -6.82
C GLN A 33 -7.07 23.34 -7.49
N ILE A 34 -8.13 23.88 -6.92
CA ILE A 34 -9.47 23.80 -7.50
C ILE A 34 -9.53 24.85 -8.60
N ASN A 35 -9.99 24.44 -9.79
CA ASN A 35 -10.39 25.40 -10.78
C ASN A 35 -11.62 26.17 -10.24
N ASN A 36 -11.35 27.29 -9.60
CA ASN A 36 -12.37 28.07 -8.92
C ASN A 36 -13.47 28.55 -9.88
N ALA A 37 -13.18 28.72 -11.16
CA ALA A 37 -14.17 29.04 -12.17
C ALA A 37 -15.17 27.88 -12.38
N SER A 38 -14.72 26.64 -12.29
CA SER A 38 -15.62 25.46 -12.35
C SER A 38 -16.50 25.29 -11.11
N CYS A 39 -16.14 25.96 -10.02
CA CYS A 39 -16.89 25.97 -8.75
C CYS A 39 -17.56 27.33 -8.50
N ASP A 40 -17.80 28.15 -9.52
CA ASP A 40 -18.40 29.48 -9.41
C ASP A 40 -17.66 30.40 -8.41
N ASN A 41 -16.35 30.24 -8.28
CA ASN A 41 -15.48 30.95 -7.33
C ASN A 41 -15.92 30.82 -5.86
N THR A 42 -16.54 29.70 -5.50
CA THR A 42 -17.07 29.48 -4.13
C THR A 42 -16.01 29.00 -3.15
N PHE A 43 -14.83 28.50 -3.63
CA PHE A 43 -13.73 28.10 -2.74
C PHE A 43 -13.00 29.33 -2.19
N THR A 44 -13.31 29.70 -0.96
CA THR A 44 -12.77 30.86 -0.27
C THR A 44 -11.94 30.47 0.95
N LYS A 45 -11.21 31.44 1.53
CA LYS A 45 -10.52 31.23 2.82
C LYS A 45 -11.50 30.81 3.94
N LYS A 46 -12.74 31.29 3.88
CA LYS A 46 -13.79 30.92 4.82
C LYS A 46 -14.14 29.44 4.64
N VAL A 47 -14.39 28.99 3.42
CA VAL A 47 -14.67 27.58 3.09
C VAL A 47 -13.52 26.69 3.53
N LYS A 48 -12.27 27.06 3.20
CA LYS A 48 -11.09 26.29 3.64
C LYS A 48 -11.06 26.12 5.18
N LYS A 49 -11.38 27.19 5.93
CA LYS A 49 -11.45 27.12 7.38
C LYS A 49 -12.59 26.21 7.87
N GLU A 50 -13.75 26.27 7.22
CA GLU A 50 -14.92 25.44 7.55
C GLU A 50 -14.70 23.95 7.24
N MET A 51 -13.86 23.63 6.27
CA MET A 51 -13.50 22.24 5.93
C MET A 51 -12.59 21.60 6.99
N ARG A 52 -11.84 22.38 7.76
CA ARG A 52 -10.89 21.88 8.73
C ARG A 52 -11.58 21.22 9.92
N LEU A 53 -11.19 19.99 10.22
CA LEU A 53 -11.47 19.33 11.48
C LEU A 53 -10.30 19.57 12.46
N SER A 54 -10.62 19.78 13.73
CA SER A 54 -9.62 19.86 14.81
C SER A 54 -9.18 18.51 15.34
N GLU A 55 -10.00 17.50 15.09
CA GLU A 55 -9.81 16.11 15.55
C GLU A 55 -10.06 15.19 14.36
N PRO A 56 -9.43 14.02 14.32
CA PRO A 56 -9.71 13.01 13.32
C PRO A 56 -11.17 12.55 13.41
N LEU A 57 -11.71 12.08 12.27
CA LEU A 57 -13.02 11.43 12.28
C LEU A 57 -12.93 10.14 13.11
N ASP A 58 -14.00 9.89 13.86
CA ASP A 58 -14.13 8.60 14.56
C ASP A 58 -14.32 7.49 13.53
N ALA A 59 -13.32 6.64 13.39
CA ALA A 59 -13.31 5.48 12.51
C ALA A 59 -13.18 4.17 13.29
N GLY A 60 -13.48 4.19 14.59
CA GLY A 60 -13.31 3.05 15.48
C GLY A 60 -11.87 2.85 15.95
N ILE A 61 -11.50 1.61 16.24
CA ILE A 61 -10.16 1.29 16.74
C ILE A 61 -9.18 1.24 15.57
N ILE A 62 -8.38 2.30 15.43
CA ILE A 62 -7.32 2.40 14.42
C ILE A 62 -5.98 2.65 15.11
N THR A 63 -4.96 1.89 14.72
CA THR A 63 -3.58 2.18 15.12
C THR A 63 -3.02 3.27 14.21
N THR A 64 -2.76 4.45 14.77
CA THR A 64 -2.14 5.56 14.04
C THR A 64 -0.65 5.60 14.35
N HIS A 65 0.18 5.53 13.31
CA HIS A 65 1.62 5.66 13.41
C HIS A 65 2.06 7.10 13.10
N SER A 66 3.20 7.52 13.65
CA SER A 66 3.85 8.74 13.18
C SER A 66 4.28 8.58 11.71
N ALA A 67 4.44 9.68 10.96
CA ALA A 67 4.87 9.62 9.56
C ALA A 67 6.17 8.81 9.38
N LYS A 68 7.13 8.97 10.29
CA LYS A 68 8.38 8.21 10.26
C LYS A 68 8.16 6.72 10.49
N GLN A 69 7.34 6.34 11.46
CA GLN A 69 7.01 4.94 11.70
C GLN A 69 6.24 4.33 10.53
N ALA A 70 5.27 5.06 9.97
CA ALA A 70 4.50 4.63 8.80
C ALA A 70 5.43 4.41 7.59
N TYR A 71 6.39 5.31 7.35
CA TYR A 71 7.37 5.17 6.28
C TYR A 71 8.17 3.87 6.39
N GLU A 72 8.76 3.60 7.57
CA GLU A 72 9.54 2.38 7.78
C GLU A 72 8.68 1.11 7.67
N LEU A 73 7.47 1.13 8.27
CA LEU A 73 6.56 -0.03 8.22
C LEU A 73 6.08 -0.31 6.79
N VAL A 74 5.79 0.72 6.00
CA VAL A 74 5.38 0.55 4.60
C VAL A 74 6.52 -0.03 3.77
N LEU A 75 7.75 0.46 3.93
CA LEU A 75 8.91 -0.08 3.21
C LEU A 75 9.24 -1.51 3.64
N ASP A 76 9.00 -1.89 4.89
CA ASP A 76 9.26 -3.23 5.40
C ASP A 76 8.14 -4.22 5.04
N GLN A 77 6.88 -3.82 5.13
CA GLN A 77 5.76 -4.76 5.18
C GLN A 77 4.76 -4.63 4.01
N ALA A 78 4.77 -3.55 3.23
CA ALA A 78 3.82 -3.41 2.14
C ALA A 78 4.11 -4.35 0.97
N GLY A 79 3.05 -4.79 0.30
CA GLY A 79 3.13 -5.69 -0.85
C GLY A 79 3.56 -7.11 -0.46
N CYS A 80 4.23 -7.79 -1.37
CA CYS A 80 4.70 -9.17 -1.18
C CYS A 80 5.97 -9.20 -0.30
N SER A 81 5.85 -8.74 0.96
CA SER A 81 7.00 -8.53 1.84
C SER A 81 7.72 -9.80 2.28
N ARG A 82 7.07 -10.97 2.21
CA ARG A 82 7.69 -12.26 2.56
C ARG A 82 8.70 -12.73 1.51
N GLN A 83 8.39 -12.49 0.23
CA GLN A 83 9.23 -12.84 -0.90
C GLN A 83 9.13 -11.76 -1.97
N ARG A 84 10.00 -10.78 -1.89
CA ARG A 84 10.05 -9.66 -2.82
C ARG A 84 10.75 -10.05 -4.10
N ASP A 85 10.18 -9.68 -5.22
CA ASP A 85 10.84 -9.79 -6.50
C ASP A 85 11.79 -8.61 -6.79
N ALA A 86 12.44 -8.63 -7.94
CA ALA A 86 13.40 -7.59 -8.31
C ALA A 86 12.74 -6.21 -8.51
N ILE A 87 11.46 -6.16 -8.85
CA ILE A 87 10.71 -4.91 -9.00
C ILE A 87 10.43 -4.31 -7.62
N ASP A 88 9.92 -5.12 -6.69
CA ASP A 88 9.66 -4.70 -5.31
C ASP A 88 10.93 -4.17 -4.63
N ILE A 89 12.02 -4.92 -4.74
CA ILE A 89 13.32 -4.54 -4.17
C ILE A 89 13.75 -3.18 -4.73
N ARG A 90 13.71 -3.01 -6.06
CA ARG A 90 14.07 -1.75 -6.71
C ARG A 90 13.21 -0.58 -6.22
N VAL A 91 11.89 -0.73 -6.19
CA VAL A 91 10.97 0.34 -5.78
C VAL A 91 11.22 0.77 -4.33
N ILE A 92 11.52 -0.19 -3.44
CA ILE A 92 11.85 0.10 -2.04
C ILE A 92 13.18 0.85 -1.94
N GLU A 93 14.21 0.40 -2.67
CA GLU A 93 15.51 1.05 -2.66
C GLU A 93 15.45 2.46 -3.26
N GLU A 94 14.76 2.63 -4.38
CA GLU A 94 14.54 3.94 -5.01
C GLU A 94 13.79 4.89 -4.07
N THR A 95 12.75 4.40 -3.39
CA THR A 95 11.99 5.20 -2.41
C THR A 95 12.87 5.59 -1.23
N ARG A 96 13.66 4.66 -0.69
CA ARG A 96 14.54 4.92 0.46
C ARG A 96 15.66 5.92 0.14
N ASN A 97 16.17 5.84 -1.07
CA ASN A 97 17.32 6.67 -1.52
C ASN A 97 16.89 7.96 -2.24
N GLY A 98 15.60 8.15 -2.50
CA GLY A 98 15.09 9.28 -3.29
C GLY A 98 15.65 9.29 -4.72
N THR A 99 15.79 8.10 -5.31
CA THR A 99 16.35 7.91 -6.67
C THR A 99 15.33 7.30 -7.61
N ALA A 100 15.64 7.31 -8.90
CA ALA A 100 14.89 6.58 -9.92
C ALA A 100 15.87 6.08 -10.99
N THR A 101 15.78 4.81 -11.34
CA THR A 101 16.74 4.15 -12.25
C THR A 101 16.33 4.26 -13.71
N TYR A 102 15.03 4.21 -13.98
CA TYR A 102 14.50 4.06 -15.34
C TYR A 102 13.77 5.31 -15.81
N ILE A 103 13.71 5.48 -17.13
CA ILE A 103 13.04 6.60 -17.83
C ILE A 103 12.10 6.00 -18.87
N GLY A 104 10.88 6.53 -18.95
CA GLY A 104 9.89 6.11 -19.94
C GLY A 104 10.32 6.39 -21.38
N SER A 105 9.96 5.50 -22.29
CA SER A 105 10.37 5.55 -23.71
C SER A 105 9.41 6.33 -24.61
N VAL A 106 8.17 6.51 -24.21
CA VAL A 106 7.11 7.07 -25.05
C VAL A 106 6.82 8.53 -24.74
N THR A 107 6.86 8.92 -23.47
CA THR A 107 6.55 10.29 -23.04
C THR A 107 7.63 11.26 -23.49
N LYS A 108 7.34 12.05 -24.53
CA LYS A 108 8.27 13.05 -25.05
C LYS A 108 8.53 14.13 -24.01
N GLY A 109 9.82 14.45 -23.79
CA GLY A 109 10.26 15.40 -22.77
C GLY A 109 10.46 14.78 -21.40
N ALA A 110 10.25 13.47 -21.24
CA ALA A 110 10.51 12.74 -20.02
C ALA A 110 11.97 12.33 -19.85
N GLU A 111 12.84 12.57 -20.82
CA GLU A 111 14.26 12.20 -20.79
C GLU A 111 15.00 12.80 -19.57
N SER A 112 14.46 13.90 -19.04
CA SER A 112 14.99 14.56 -17.84
C SER A 112 14.23 14.19 -16.56
N VAL A 113 13.24 13.32 -16.62
CA VAL A 113 12.37 12.97 -15.49
C VAL A 113 12.43 11.47 -15.23
N PRO A 114 13.49 10.99 -14.55
CA PRO A 114 13.58 9.60 -14.13
C PRO A 114 12.39 9.20 -13.25
N GLY A 115 11.95 7.96 -13.38
CA GLY A 115 10.83 7.40 -12.59
C GLY A 115 9.47 7.45 -13.30
N LEU A 116 9.31 8.21 -14.39
CA LEU A 116 8.15 8.08 -15.26
C LEU A 116 8.34 6.88 -16.17
N ILE A 117 7.49 5.89 -16.04
CA ILE A 117 7.52 4.63 -16.79
C ILE A 117 6.28 4.57 -17.67
N ASP A 118 6.46 4.38 -18.96
CA ASP A 118 5.38 4.30 -19.95
C ASP A 118 5.00 2.86 -20.28
N LEU A 119 5.99 2.00 -20.38
CA LEU A 119 5.84 0.61 -20.81
C LEU A 119 6.60 -0.35 -19.88
N PRO A 120 6.14 -1.60 -19.72
CA PRO A 120 6.90 -2.60 -18.97
C PRO A 120 8.32 -2.80 -19.50
N ALA A 121 8.53 -2.62 -20.82
CA ALA A 121 9.84 -2.73 -21.44
C ALA A 121 10.86 -1.70 -20.93
N ASP A 122 10.41 -0.54 -20.45
CA ASP A 122 11.28 0.53 -19.96
C ASP A 122 12.03 0.14 -18.68
N VAL A 123 11.48 -0.80 -17.91
CA VAL A 123 12.06 -1.31 -16.67
C VAL A 123 12.72 -2.69 -16.82
N LYS A 124 12.90 -3.14 -18.07
CA LYS A 124 13.55 -4.42 -18.33
C LYS A 124 15.04 -4.35 -17.99
N PRO A 125 15.55 -5.20 -17.07
CA PRO A 125 16.97 -5.26 -16.78
C PRO A 125 17.80 -5.58 -18.01
N GLU A 126 19.03 -5.07 -18.07
CA GLU A 126 19.97 -5.37 -19.16
C GLU A 126 20.22 -6.88 -19.23
N GLY A 127 20.16 -7.43 -20.44
CA GLY A 127 20.32 -8.87 -20.68
C GLY A 127 19.12 -9.75 -20.35
N ALA A 128 18.06 -9.21 -19.74
CA ALA A 128 16.85 -9.97 -19.46
C ALA A 128 16.02 -10.21 -20.74
N THR A 129 15.36 -11.35 -20.83
CA THR A 129 14.45 -11.70 -21.93
C THR A 129 13.05 -11.12 -21.74
N SER A 130 12.67 -10.81 -20.49
CA SER A 130 11.38 -10.30 -20.09
C SER A 130 11.53 -9.07 -19.18
N PRO A 131 10.60 -8.08 -19.23
CA PRO A 131 10.53 -7.01 -18.23
C PRO A 131 10.00 -7.53 -16.87
N TRP A 132 9.32 -8.67 -16.88
CA TRP A 132 8.75 -9.26 -15.67
C TRP A 132 9.75 -10.20 -15.02
N PRO A 133 10.00 -10.06 -13.71
CA PRO A 133 10.85 -10.97 -12.98
C PRO A 133 10.23 -12.38 -12.93
N ALA A 134 11.06 -13.38 -12.79
CA ALA A 134 10.57 -14.71 -12.42
C ALA A 134 10.09 -14.65 -10.96
N LEU A 135 8.92 -15.22 -10.69
CA LEU A 135 8.47 -15.41 -9.32
C LEU A 135 9.32 -16.50 -8.68
N SER A 136 9.74 -16.27 -7.45
CA SER A 136 10.44 -17.24 -6.62
C SER A 136 9.48 -17.84 -5.61
N ASP A 137 9.60 -19.15 -5.38
CA ASP A 137 8.90 -19.84 -4.30
C ASP A 137 9.48 -19.54 -2.90
N GLY A 138 10.56 -18.75 -2.85
CA GLY A 138 11.21 -18.40 -1.57
C GLY A 138 11.87 -19.59 -0.88
N GLY A 139 12.08 -20.71 -1.59
CA GLY A 139 12.59 -21.96 -1.04
C GLY A 139 11.53 -22.80 -0.30
N ILE A 140 10.25 -22.45 -0.45
CA ILE A 140 9.13 -23.24 0.09
C ILE A 140 9.03 -24.52 -0.75
N THR A 141 9.01 -25.67 -0.10
CA THR A 141 8.92 -26.97 -0.77
C THR A 141 7.49 -27.29 -1.21
N ALA A 142 7.35 -28.18 -2.20
CA ALA A 142 6.05 -28.66 -2.63
C ALA A 142 5.26 -29.35 -1.50
N ASP A 143 5.97 -30.02 -0.57
CA ASP A 143 5.33 -30.66 0.58
C ASP A 143 4.77 -29.64 1.59
N GLU A 144 5.45 -28.48 1.75
CA GLU A 144 4.96 -27.39 2.60
C GLU A 144 3.76 -26.65 2.01
N LEU A 145 3.58 -26.72 0.68
CA LEU A 145 2.45 -26.13 -0.05
C LEU A 145 1.36 -27.16 -0.39
N ARG A 146 1.56 -28.42 0.00
CA ARG A 146 0.57 -29.44 -0.28
C ARG A 146 -0.75 -29.06 0.42
N ASP A 147 -1.82 -29.11 -0.33
CA ASP A 147 -3.19 -28.85 0.05
C ASP A 147 -4.03 -30.02 -0.50
N ALA A 148 -4.36 -30.99 0.34
CA ALA A 148 -4.91 -32.27 -0.09
C ALA A 148 -6.38 -32.18 -0.46
N ASP A 149 -7.15 -31.32 0.20
CA ASP A 149 -8.59 -31.14 -0.03
C ASP A 149 -8.91 -29.93 -0.92
N GLY A 150 -7.93 -29.03 -1.17
CA GLY A 150 -8.06 -27.91 -2.10
C GLY A 150 -8.82 -26.71 -1.53
N ASP A 151 -8.81 -26.50 -0.22
CA ASP A 151 -9.49 -25.39 0.44
C ASP A 151 -8.66 -24.09 0.48
N GLY A 152 -7.36 -24.17 0.13
CA GLY A 152 -6.42 -23.04 0.08
C GLY A 152 -5.55 -22.92 1.33
N ILE A 153 -5.63 -23.88 2.26
CA ILE A 153 -4.78 -23.95 3.46
C ILE A 153 -3.83 -25.16 3.30
N PRO A 154 -2.51 -25.01 3.48
CA PRO A 154 -1.59 -26.15 3.39
C PRO A 154 -1.79 -27.18 4.51
N ASP A 155 -1.72 -28.48 4.19
CA ASP A 155 -1.86 -29.62 5.11
C ASP A 155 -1.02 -29.45 6.40
N VAL A 156 0.21 -28.96 6.26
CA VAL A 156 1.11 -28.76 7.39
C VAL A 156 0.63 -27.67 8.34
N TRP A 157 0.03 -26.62 7.80
CA TRP A 157 -0.52 -25.53 8.61
C TRP A 157 -1.81 -25.97 9.31
N GLU A 158 -2.68 -26.67 8.61
CA GLU A 158 -3.93 -27.23 9.16
C GLU A 158 -3.65 -28.16 10.34
N THR A 159 -2.75 -29.12 10.12
CA THR A 159 -2.32 -30.05 11.17
C THR A 159 -1.79 -29.34 12.40
N ALA A 160 -0.98 -28.28 12.21
CA ALA A 160 -0.40 -27.49 13.30
C ALA A 160 -1.46 -26.68 14.07
N HIS A 161 -2.59 -26.37 13.45
CA HIS A 161 -3.68 -25.57 14.03
C HIS A 161 -4.92 -26.41 14.42
N GLY A 162 -4.83 -27.73 14.27
CA GLY A 162 -5.88 -28.67 14.68
C GLY A 162 -7.06 -28.73 13.71
N LEU A 163 -6.82 -28.37 12.44
CA LEU A 163 -7.73 -28.61 11.32
C LEU A 163 -7.46 -29.97 10.68
N ASN A 164 -8.30 -30.36 9.75
CA ASN A 164 -8.22 -31.66 9.08
C ASN A 164 -7.88 -31.48 7.58
N PRO A 165 -6.66 -31.83 7.12
CA PRO A 165 -6.23 -31.68 5.73
C PRO A 165 -7.03 -32.45 4.67
N GLU A 166 -8.04 -33.17 5.05
CA GLU A 166 -8.93 -33.94 4.16
C GLU A 166 -10.38 -33.41 4.18
N GLU A 167 -10.61 -32.23 4.84
CA GLU A 167 -11.97 -31.72 5.11
C GLU A 167 -12.12 -30.27 4.60
N VAL A 168 -12.40 -30.11 3.31
CA VAL A 168 -12.54 -28.81 2.64
C VAL A 168 -13.47 -27.81 3.34
N SER A 169 -14.40 -28.29 4.17
CA SER A 169 -15.37 -27.43 4.84
C SER A 169 -14.80 -26.71 6.06
N ASP A 170 -13.67 -27.12 6.57
CA ASP A 170 -13.08 -26.47 7.73
C ASP A 170 -12.34 -25.17 7.34
N GLY A 171 -11.89 -25.01 6.09
CA GLY A 171 -11.34 -23.74 5.59
C GLY A 171 -12.31 -22.57 5.68
N ILE A 172 -13.60 -22.82 5.44
CA ILE A 172 -14.66 -21.80 5.56
C ILE A 172 -15.26 -21.73 6.98
N ALA A 173 -14.92 -22.65 7.88
CA ALA A 173 -15.32 -22.58 9.28
C ALA A 173 -14.61 -21.42 10.00
N THR A 174 -15.17 -20.99 11.13
CA THR A 174 -14.64 -19.85 11.91
C THR A 174 -14.08 -20.29 13.26
N THR A 175 -13.57 -21.52 13.33
CA THR A 175 -13.17 -22.17 14.61
C THR A 175 -11.92 -21.56 15.24
N LEU A 176 -11.02 -20.97 14.45
CA LEU A 176 -9.78 -20.37 14.91
C LEU A 176 -9.91 -18.89 15.28
N SER A 177 -10.98 -18.22 14.84
CA SER A 177 -11.18 -16.79 15.08
C SER A 177 -12.31 -16.52 16.06
N LYS A 178 -12.06 -15.67 17.07
CA LYS A 178 -13.11 -15.12 17.96
C LYS A 178 -13.90 -13.97 17.32
N GLU A 179 -13.39 -13.42 16.23
CA GLU A 179 -13.93 -12.25 15.52
C GLU A 179 -14.77 -12.65 14.30
N GLY A 180 -14.89 -13.98 14.04
CA GLY A 180 -15.71 -14.53 12.96
C GLY A 180 -15.00 -14.61 11.60
N TYR A 181 -13.69 -14.46 11.54
CA TYR A 181 -12.91 -14.76 10.34
C TYR A 181 -12.92 -16.27 10.07
N THR A 182 -12.97 -16.64 8.79
CA THR A 182 -12.81 -18.04 8.38
C THR A 182 -11.39 -18.54 8.69
N ASN A 183 -11.20 -19.85 8.79
CA ASN A 183 -9.87 -20.42 9.04
C ASN A 183 -8.91 -20.08 7.89
N LEU A 184 -9.40 -20.03 6.65
CA LEU A 184 -8.63 -19.55 5.50
C LEU A 184 -8.19 -18.08 5.67
N GLU A 185 -9.07 -17.19 6.13
CA GLU A 185 -8.71 -15.80 6.42
C GLU A 185 -7.69 -15.70 7.56
N VAL A 186 -7.80 -16.53 8.58
CA VAL A 186 -6.80 -16.60 9.67
C VAL A 186 -5.44 -17.02 9.12
N TYR A 187 -5.40 -18.05 8.25
CA TYR A 187 -4.19 -18.48 7.57
C TYR A 187 -3.59 -17.35 6.72
N LEU A 188 -4.38 -16.74 5.83
CA LEU A 188 -3.92 -15.67 4.93
C LEU A 188 -3.41 -14.44 5.70
N ASN A 189 -4.11 -14.03 6.76
CA ASN A 189 -3.68 -12.93 7.63
C ASN A 189 -2.38 -13.27 8.39
N GLY A 190 -2.14 -14.54 8.70
CA GLY A 190 -0.90 -15.01 9.30
C GLY A 190 0.30 -14.99 8.34
N LEU A 191 0.08 -14.87 7.04
CA LEU A 191 1.14 -14.75 6.03
C LEU A 191 1.74 -13.34 5.97
N VAL A 192 1.02 -12.32 6.43
CA VAL A 192 1.52 -10.94 6.52
C VAL A 192 1.98 -10.64 7.95
N LYS A 193 2.97 -9.74 8.08
CA LYS A 193 3.53 -9.39 9.40
C LYS A 193 2.79 -8.20 9.99
#